data_2a60d7f5a3dcea9446266b8414b4de90
#
_entry.id   2a60d7f5a3dcea9446266b8414b4de90
#
_cell.length_a   1.000
_cell.length_b   1.000
_cell.length_c   1.000
_cell.angle_alpha   90.00
_cell.angle_beta   90.00
_cell.angle_gamma   90.00
#
_symmetry.space_group_name_H-M   'P 1'
#
loop_
_entity.id
_entity.type
_entity.pdbx_description
1 polymer ?
#
loop_
_entity_poly.entity_id
_entity_poly.type
_entity_poly.pdbx_seq_one_letter_code
_entity_poly.pdbx_strand_id
1 'polypeptide(L)'
;MVEQPKPLIDDLLERISRNGSIRFDEFMELALYHPSGGFFSSGGGAGRAGADFLTSPEVGPLFGMVLAEFLDARWQELGCPDPFVVVEAAAGRGALAIAVRAAQPACAPALRYVLVERSEALRERQGDYLPLVQPYEVFGPATDEDQALVTVDQGAGPLFCSLADLPAESVVGVVIANELLDNLPVRILERGHAGWLELRVTVQDGELSELLVPADPGTDRLANELLPHALLGARIPLQTQAADWLYRALSLLQKGSVLVVDYCADSAGLSERSSAEWLRTYQAHKRGQHPLHAPGSQDITCEVALDQLQRVAPGLQSSTQADWLSQWGIDRLVEVGRQIWSEGASEGSLEAVRGRSRVIEAEALLDPAGLGDFQVLEWHIG
;
A
#
# COMPACT_ATOMS: atom_id res chain seq x y z
N MET A 1 -13.98 -6.26 31.91
CA MET A 1 -12.96 -5.19 31.79
C MET A 1 -12.07 -5.58 30.66
N VAL A 2 -12.05 -4.82 29.59
CA VAL A 2 -11.07 -5.03 28.51
C VAL A 2 -9.73 -4.56 29.09
N GLU A 3 -8.77 -5.47 29.15
CA GLU A 3 -7.40 -5.17 29.62
C GLU A 3 -6.82 -4.11 28.69
N GLN A 4 -6.34 -2.99 29.23
CA GLN A 4 -5.71 -1.97 28.39
C GLN A 4 -4.46 -2.55 27.75
N PRO A 5 -4.24 -2.33 26.44
CA PRO A 5 -3.05 -2.85 25.78
C PRO A 5 -1.80 -2.28 26.45
N LYS A 6 -0.80 -3.12 26.63
CA LYS A 6 0.49 -2.79 27.20
C LYS A 6 1.17 -1.70 26.35
N PRO A 7 1.93 -0.73 26.93
CA PRO A 7 2.71 0.22 26.13
C PRO A 7 3.69 -0.49 25.18
N LEU A 8 3.84 0.03 23.96
CA LEU A 8 4.69 -0.55 22.91
C LEU A 8 6.11 -0.90 23.41
N ILE A 9 6.75 0.04 24.10
CA ILE A 9 8.13 -0.15 24.54
C ILE A 9 8.25 -1.27 25.59
N ASP A 10 7.27 -1.39 26.47
CA ASP A 10 7.24 -2.45 27.48
C ASP A 10 7.03 -3.83 26.85
N ASP A 11 6.19 -3.94 25.81
CA ASP A 11 5.98 -5.19 25.08
C ASP A 11 7.25 -5.59 24.30
N LEU A 12 7.91 -4.64 23.64
CA LEU A 12 9.20 -4.87 22.98
C LEU A 12 10.26 -5.40 23.94
N LEU A 13 10.46 -4.72 25.08
CA LEU A 13 11.45 -5.10 26.08
C LEU A 13 11.15 -6.45 26.70
N GLU A 14 9.88 -6.78 26.97
CA GLU A 14 9.49 -8.10 27.50
C GLU A 14 9.76 -9.21 26.49
N ARG A 15 9.41 -9.02 25.20
CA ARG A 15 9.68 -10.03 24.15
C ARG A 15 11.17 -10.27 24.00
N ILE A 16 11.97 -9.21 23.97
CA ILE A 16 13.43 -9.29 23.90
C ILE A 16 13.99 -9.98 25.15
N SER A 17 13.54 -9.61 26.35
CA SER A 17 14.00 -10.23 27.60
C SER A 17 13.70 -11.74 27.66
N ARG A 18 12.56 -12.15 27.11
CA ARG A 18 12.14 -13.57 27.07
C ARG A 18 12.92 -14.39 26.07
N ASN A 19 13.22 -13.83 24.89
CA ASN A 19 13.78 -14.54 23.76
C ASN A 19 15.26 -14.22 23.48
N GLY A 20 15.86 -13.25 24.19
CA GLY A 20 17.20 -12.71 23.96
C GLY A 20 17.23 -11.70 22.80
N SER A 21 16.40 -11.86 21.80
CA SER A 21 16.22 -10.98 20.64
C SER A 21 14.91 -11.29 19.91
N ILE A 22 14.40 -10.34 19.14
CA ILE A 22 13.28 -10.53 18.20
C ILE A 22 13.74 -10.31 16.77
N ARG A 23 13.02 -10.84 15.77
CA ARG A 23 13.33 -10.58 14.37
C ARG A 23 12.98 -9.14 14.00
N PHE A 24 13.60 -8.62 12.93
CA PHE A 24 13.33 -7.25 12.50
C PHE A 24 11.90 -7.06 12.00
N ASP A 25 11.31 -8.05 11.32
CA ASP A 25 9.89 -8.01 10.91
C ASP A 25 8.94 -7.95 12.13
N GLU A 26 9.23 -8.67 13.20
CA GLU A 26 8.46 -8.60 14.44
C GLU A 26 8.58 -7.21 15.11
N PHE A 27 9.78 -6.63 15.08
CA PHE A 27 10.00 -5.26 15.56
C PHE A 27 9.24 -4.24 14.71
N MET A 28 9.34 -4.32 13.37
CA MET A 28 8.68 -3.40 12.44
C MET A 28 7.16 -3.48 12.57
N GLU A 29 6.59 -4.70 12.70
CA GLU A 29 5.18 -4.92 12.97
C GLU A 29 4.71 -4.18 14.23
N LEU A 30 5.46 -4.29 15.32
CA LEU A 30 5.12 -3.61 16.57
C LEU A 30 5.29 -2.09 16.45
N ALA A 31 6.38 -1.63 15.86
CA ALA A 31 6.65 -0.19 15.70
C ALA A 31 5.58 0.51 14.85
N LEU A 32 5.05 -0.16 13.82
CA LEU A 32 4.04 0.40 12.92
C LEU A 32 2.60 0.21 13.43
N TYR A 33 2.27 -0.99 13.94
CA TYR A 33 0.87 -1.42 14.12
C TYR A 33 0.49 -1.78 15.55
N HIS A 34 1.39 -1.65 16.54
CA HIS A 34 1.05 -1.95 17.93
C HIS A 34 -0.16 -1.12 18.41
N PRO A 35 -1.21 -1.73 19.02
CA PRO A 35 -2.45 -1.03 19.37
C PRO A 35 -2.25 0.19 20.29
N SER A 36 -1.23 0.13 21.16
CA SER A 36 -0.92 1.19 22.14
C SER A 36 0.44 1.82 21.84
N GLY A 37 0.51 2.60 20.74
CA GLY A 37 1.69 3.40 20.42
C GLY A 37 2.42 3.01 19.11
N GLY A 38 1.85 2.12 18.27
CA GLY A 38 2.33 1.94 16.90
C GLY A 38 2.03 3.16 16.04
N PHE A 39 2.89 3.47 15.08
CA PHE A 39 2.82 4.67 14.25
C PHE A 39 1.43 4.87 13.62
N PHE A 40 0.94 3.91 12.83
CA PHE A 40 -0.38 3.98 12.20
C PHE A 40 -1.54 3.89 13.20
N SER A 41 -1.36 3.17 14.31
CA SER A 41 -2.38 3.06 15.35
C SER A 41 -2.54 4.35 16.15
N SER A 42 -1.48 5.17 16.20
CA SER A 42 -1.48 6.50 16.84
C SER A 42 -1.96 7.62 15.92
N GLY A 43 -2.37 7.31 14.69
CA GLY A 43 -2.90 8.27 13.71
C GLY A 43 -1.83 8.86 12.79
N GLY A 44 -0.64 8.29 12.72
CA GLY A 44 0.35 8.56 11.67
C GLY A 44 -0.17 8.19 10.29
N GLY A 45 0.31 8.82 9.24
CA GLY A 45 -0.08 8.49 7.87
C GLY A 45 0.11 9.61 6.85
N ALA A 46 -0.34 9.34 5.61
CA ALA A 46 -0.25 10.25 4.48
C ALA A 46 -1.17 11.48 4.59
N GLY A 47 -0.79 12.59 3.96
CA GLY A 47 -1.61 13.79 3.81
C GLY A 47 -0.79 15.08 3.64
N ARG A 48 -1.48 16.20 3.30
CA ARG A 48 -0.81 17.49 3.04
C ARG A 48 -0.51 18.31 4.29
N ALA A 49 -1.40 18.36 5.24
CA ALA A 49 -1.26 19.22 6.43
C ALA A 49 -1.19 18.39 7.71
N GLY A 50 -0.06 18.44 8.41
CA GLY A 50 0.15 17.71 9.66
C GLY A 50 0.31 16.20 9.52
N ALA A 51 0.51 15.70 8.29
CA ALA A 51 0.83 14.31 8.00
C ALA A 51 2.35 14.07 7.90
N ASP A 52 2.75 12.83 7.75
CA ASP A 52 4.15 12.43 7.81
C ASP A 52 4.80 12.32 6.42
N PHE A 53 4.02 12.03 5.38
CA PHE A 53 4.48 11.90 3.99
C PHE A 53 3.34 12.20 2.99
N LEU A 54 3.69 12.34 1.69
CA LEU A 54 2.76 12.62 0.60
C LEU A 54 2.78 11.46 -0.38
N THR A 55 1.61 10.84 -0.59
CA THR A 55 1.41 9.76 -1.57
C THR A 55 0.71 10.27 -2.83
N SER A 56 0.74 9.49 -3.92
CA SER A 56 0.09 9.84 -5.19
C SER A 56 -1.40 10.24 -5.04
N PRO A 57 -2.25 9.54 -4.27
CA PRO A 57 -3.62 9.94 -4.01
C PRO A 57 -3.77 11.28 -3.24
N GLU A 58 -2.77 11.64 -2.43
CA GLU A 58 -2.80 12.85 -1.60
C GLU A 58 -2.27 14.10 -2.34
N VAL A 59 -1.61 13.94 -3.49
CA VAL A 59 -1.23 15.08 -4.36
C VAL A 59 -2.46 15.84 -4.82
N GLY A 60 -3.54 15.12 -5.16
CA GLY A 60 -4.81 15.67 -5.57
C GLY A 60 -5.68 14.67 -6.31
N PRO A 61 -6.87 15.08 -6.80
CA PRO A 61 -7.82 14.18 -7.43
C PRO A 61 -7.36 13.60 -8.78
N LEU A 62 -6.33 14.15 -9.42
CA LEU A 62 -5.92 13.75 -10.77
C LEU A 62 -5.49 12.28 -10.85
N PHE A 63 -4.76 11.77 -9.86
CA PHE A 63 -4.39 10.34 -9.80
C PHE A 63 -5.64 9.44 -9.79
N GLY A 64 -6.61 9.74 -8.94
CA GLY A 64 -7.88 9.00 -8.89
C GLY A 64 -8.74 9.15 -10.15
N MET A 65 -8.63 10.28 -10.88
CA MET A 65 -9.29 10.45 -12.17
C MET A 65 -8.68 9.52 -13.23
N VAL A 66 -7.34 9.38 -13.27
CA VAL A 66 -6.66 8.43 -14.16
C VAL A 66 -7.00 7.00 -13.78
N LEU A 67 -7.02 6.68 -12.48
CA LEU A 67 -7.46 5.37 -12.02
C LEU A 67 -8.90 5.05 -12.44
N ALA A 68 -9.80 6.02 -12.45
CA ALA A 68 -11.18 5.83 -12.92
C ALA A 68 -11.24 5.42 -14.40
N GLU A 69 -10.40 5.99 -15.28
CA GLU A 69 -10.27 5.57 -16.69
C GLU A 69 -9.74 4.12 -16.79
N PHE A 70 -8.75 3.76 -15.98
CA PHE A 70 -8.25 2.39 -15.89
C PHE A 70 -9.36 1.43 -15.45
N LEU A 71 -10.13 1.75 -14.41
CA LEU A 71 -11.21 0.92 -13.90
C LEU A 71 -12.31 0.71 -14.95
N ASP A 72 -12.67 1.75 -15.70
CA ASP A 72 -13.63 1.64 -16.80
C ASP A 72 -13.14 0.70 -17.91
N ALA A 73 -11.87 0.76 -18.27
CA ALA A 73 -11.29 -0.14 -19.24
C ALA A 73 -11.27 -1.60 -18.74
N ARG A 74 -10.87 -1.84 -17.50
CA ARG A 74 -10.89 -3.19 -16.88
C ARG A 74 -12.31 -3.75 -16.80
N TRP A 75 -13.27 -2.92 -16.40
CA TRP A 75 -14.69 -3.30 -16.36
C TRP A 75 -15.21 -3.73 -17.74
N GLN A 76 -14.87 -2.99 -18.80
CA GLN A 76 -15.24 -3.33 -20.17
C GLN A 76 -14.58 -4.63 -20.64
N GLU A 77 -13.29 -4.83 -20.39
CA GLU A 77 -12.55 -6.05 -20.73
C GLU A 77 -13.10 -7.29 -20.04
N LEU A 78 -13.62 -7.14 -18.82
CA LEU A 78 -14.27 -8.21 -18.08
C LEU A 78 -15.71 -8.49 -18.54
N GLY A 79 -16.22 -7.74 -19.54
CA GLY A 79 -17.58 -7.90 -20.07
C GLY A 79 -18.64 -7.18 -19.26
N CYS A 80 -18.29 -6.09 -18.63
CA CYS A 80 -19.17 -5.22 -17.84
C CYS A 80 -19.90 -5.96 -16.70
N PRO A 81 -19.19 -6.65 -15.81
CA PRO A 81 -19.81 -7.36 -14.70
C PRO A 81 -20.53 -6.42 -13.75
N ASP A 82 -21.61 -6.89 -13.14
CA ASP A 82 -22.31 -6.24 -12.04
C ASP A 82 -22.69 -7.31 -10.99
N PRO A 83 -22.04 -7.32 -9.84
CA PRO A 83 -21.12 -6.32 -9.30
C PRO A 83 -19.73 -6.33 -9.97
N PHE A 84 -19.10 -5.15 -10.08
CA PHE A 84 -17.69 -4.93 -10.36
C PHE A 84 -17.01 -4.49 -9.07
N VAL A 85 -16.15 -5.33 -8.51
CA VAL A 85 -15.58 -5.09 -7.17
C VAL A 85 -14.17 -4.50 -7.28
N VAL A 86 -13.96 -3.36 -6.64
CA VAL A 86 -12.63 -2.76 -6.45
C VAL A 86 -12.27 -2.86 -4.98
N VAL A 87 -11.15 -3.49 -4.67
CA VAL A 87 -10.63 -3.64 -3.30
C VAL A 87 -9.36 -2.80 -3.19
N GLU A 88 -9.41 -1.70 -2.45
CA GLU A 88 -8.27 -0.84 -2.16
C GLU A 88 -7.66 -1.25 -0.81
N ALA A 89 -6.45 -1.83 -0.82
CA ALA A 89 -5.71 -2.18 0.38
C ALA A 89 -4.84 -1.01 0.85
N ALA A 90 -4.73 -0.83 2.16
CA ALA A 90 -4.15 0.34 2.82
C ALA A 90 -4.85 1.64 2.40
N ALA A 91 -6.18 1.62 2.38
CA ALA A 91 -7.01 2.72 1.89
C ALA A 91 -6.89 4.02 2.72
N GLY A 92 -6.25 3.97 3.88
CA GLY A 92 -6.10 5.10 4.76
C GLY A 92 -7.46 5.76 5.08
N ARG A 93 -7.56 7.07 4.86
CA ARG A 93 -8.81 7.82 5.00
C ARG A 93 -9.71 7.78 3.78
N GLY A 94 -9.35 7.02 2.73
CA GLY A 94 -10.13 6.85 1.51
C GLY A 94 -9.91 7.94 0.45
N ALA A 95 -8.74 8.59 0.43
CA ALA A 95 -8.45 9.66 -0.52
C ALA A 95 -8.63 9.23 -1.99
N LEU A 96 -8.15 8.03 -2.33
CA LEU A 96 -8.27 7.47 -3.67
C LEU A 96 -9.72 7.15 -4.03
N ALA A 97 -10.45 6.47 -3.15
CA ALA A 97 -11.88 6.17 -3.33
C ALA A 97 -12.73 7.44 -3.52
N ILE A 98 -12.42 8.51 -2.76
CA ILE A 98 -13.08 9.82 -2.90
C ILE A 98 -12.84 10.41 -4.29
N ALA A 99 -11.59 10.36 -4.79
CA ALA A 99 -11.21 10.88 -6.09
C ALA A 99 -11.84 10.07 -7.23
N VAL A 100 -11.86 8.74 -7.15
CA VAL A 100 -12.56 7.85 -8.10
C VAL A 100 -14.05 8.14 -8.13
N ARG A 101 -14.70 8.26 -6.96
CA ARG A 101 -16.12 8.64 -6.88
C ARG A 101 -16.40 9.97 -7.56
N ALA A 102 -15.54 10.97 -7.32
CA ALA A 102 -15.70 12.31 -7.90
C ALA A 102 -15.49 12.33 -9.42
N ALA A 103 -14.69 11.41 -9.97
CA ALA A 103 -14.48 11.24 -11.40
C ALA A 103 -15.70 10.66 -12.14
N GLN A 104 -16.64 10.04 -11.44
CA GLN A 104 -17.86 9.44 -11.99
C GLN A 104 -17.59 8.45 -13.14
N PRO A 105 -16.83 7.37 -12.91
CA PRO A 105 -16.50 6.40 -13.95
C PRO A 105 -17.76 5.77 -14.56
N ALA A 106 -17.67 5.28 -15.80
CA ALA A 106 -18.78 4.61 -16.49
C ALA A 106 -19.23 3.34 -15.76
N CYS A 107 -18.30 2.65 -15.10
CA CYS A 107 -18.60 1.47 -14.26
C CYS A 107 -19.31 1.81 -12.95
N ALA A 108 -19.51 3.10 -12.59
CA ALA A 108 -20.09 3.51 -11.31
C ALA A 108 -21.38 2.77 -10.91
N PRO A 109 -22.36 2.54 -11.79
CA PRO A 109 -23.57 1.80 -11.41
C PRO A 109 -23.30 0.36 -10.95
N ALA A 110 -22.28 -0.30 -11.49
CA ALA A 110 -21.87 -1.66 -11.12
C ALA A 110 -20.82 -1.68 -9.98
N LEU A 111 -20.23 -0.53 -9.66
CA LEU A 111 -19.07 -0.44 -8.78
C LEU A 111 -19.41 -0.76 -7.32
N ARG A 112 -18.61 -1.67 -6.74
CA ARG A 112 -18.56 -1.99 -5.31
C ARG A 112 -17.14 -1.73 -4.84
N TYR A 113 -16.94 -0.62 -4.12
CA TYR A 113 -15.62 -0.18 -3.67
C TYR A 113 -15.38 -0.55 -2.21
N VAL A 114 -14.43 -1.44 -1.97
CA VAL A 114 -14.08 -1.98 -0.66
C VAL A 114 -12.78 -1.32 -0.20
N LEU A 115 -12.87 -0.50 0.85
CA LEU A 115 -11.71 0.10 1.50
C LEU A 115 -11.21 -0.85 2.57
N VAL A 116 -10.01 -1.38 2.40
CA VAL A 116 -9.36 -2.23 3.39
C VAL A 116 -8.29 -1.41 4.11
N GLU A 117 -8.46 -1.23 5.42
CA GLU A 117 -7.54 -0.45 6.25
C GLU A 117 -7.41 -1.11 7.64
N ARG A 118 -6.19 -1.42 8.03
CA ARG A 118 -5.90 -2.09 9.30
C ARG A 118 -6.09 -1.16 10.51
N SER A 119 -5.75 0.12 10.37
CA SER A 119 -5.91 1.10 11.44
C SER A 119 -7.38 1.47 11.66
N GLU A 120 -7.92 1.15 12.86
CA GLU A 120 -9.29 1.52 13.24
C GLU A 120 -9.51 3.03 13.19
N ALA A 121 -8.53 3.80 13.68
CA ALA A 121 -8.59 5.26 13.67
C ALA A 121 -8.68 5.87 12.26
N LEU A 122 -8.06 5.23 11.26
CA LEU A 122 -8.17 5.65 9.86
C LEU A 122 -9.49 5.20 9.24
N ARG A 123 -9.96 3.96 9.54
CA ARG A 123 -11.26 3.47 9.07
C ARG A 123 -12.41 4.35 9.53
N GLU A 124 -12.43 4.78 10.78
CA GLU A 124 -13.48 5.66 11.31
C GLU A 124 -13.62 6.96 10.50
N ARG A 125 -12.51 7.48 9.99
CA ARG A 125 -12.50 8.71 9.17
C ARG A 125 -13.00 8.53 7.74
N GLN A 126 -13.07 7.31 7.22
CA GLN A 126 -13.58 7.05 5.87
C GLN A 126 -15.05 7.48 5.73
N GLY A 127 -15.85 7.27 6.79
CA GLY A 127 -17.26 7.69 6.85
C GLY A 127 -17.51 9.20 6.83
N ASP A 128 -16.48 10.03 7.11
CA ASP A 128 -16.60 11.49 7.04
C ASP A 128 -16.80 12.00 5.60
N TYR A 129 -16.36 11.24 4.60
CA TYR A 129 -16.31 11.65 3.19
C TYR A 129 -17.03 10.70 2.24
N LEU A 130 -17.21 9.44 2.63
CA LEU A 130 -17.85 8.41 1.82
C LEU A 130 -19.12 7.88 2.49
N PRO A 131 -20.21 7.66 1.73
CA PRO A 131 -21.42 7.02 2.24
C PRO A 131 -21.15 5.51 2.39
N LEU A 132 -20.61 5.11 3.53
CA LEU A 132 -20.31 3.71 3.79
C LEU A 132 -21.58 2.91 4.03
N VAL A 133 -21.69 1.76 3.38
CA VAL A 133 -22.72 0.74 3.59
C VAL A 133 -22.14 -0.46 4.35
N GLN A 134 -23.01 -1.36 4.80
CA GLN A 134 -22.56 -2.58 5.45
C GLN A 134 -21.98 -3.57 4.45
N PRO A 135 -20.98 -4.40 4.83
CA PRO A 135 -20.35 -5.37 3.92
C PRO A 135 -21.36 -6.30 3.23
N TYR A 136 -22.45 -6.70 3.88
CA TYR A 136 -23.47 -7.56 3.27
C TYR A 136 -24.21 -6.89 2.10
N GLU A 137 -24.23 -5.57 2.03
CA GLU A 137 -24.82 -4.83 0.88
C GLU A 137 -23.90 -4.88 -0.35
N VAL A 138 -22.60 -5.14 -0.14
CA VAL A 138 -21.60 -5.27 -1.20
C VAL A 138 -21.45 -6.72 -1.67
N PHE A 139 -21.34 -7.68 -0.74
CA PHE A 139 -21.03 -9.08 -1.00
C PHE A 139 -22.27 -10.00 -0.95
N GLY A 140 -23.41 -9.52 -0.52
CA GLY A 140 -24.56 -10.32 -0.19
C GLY A 140 -24.51 -10.92 1.23
N PRO A 141 -25.52 -11.68 1.63
CA PRO A 141 -25.65 -12.23 2.97
C PRO A 141 -24.57 -13.28 3.25
N ALA A 142 -24.03 -13.26 4.47
CA ALA A 142 -22.94 -14.16 4.91
C ALA A 142 -23.38 -15.63 5.07
N THR A 143 -24.68 -15.90 5.15
CA THR A 143 -25.23 -17.26 5.33
C THR A 143 -26.47 -17.50 4.47
N ASP A 144 -26.73 -18.77 4.13
CA ASP A 144 -27.93 -19.17 3.36
C ASP A 144 -29.24 -18.84 4.08
N GLU A 145 -29.22 -18.73 5.40
CA GLU A 145 -30.40 -18.36 6.20
C GLU A 145 -30.77 -16.87 6.04
N ASP A 146 -29.79 -16.02 5.70
CA ASP A 146 -29.96 -14.59 5.49
C ASP A 146 -30.31 -14.23 4.03
N GLN A 147 -30.23 -15.18 3.09
CA GLN A 147 -30.49 -14.94 1.64
C GLN A 147 -31.89 -14.36 1.34
N ALA A 148 -32.85 -14.57 2.22
CA ALA A 148 -34.22 -14.06 2.01
C ALA A 148 -34.34 -12.55 2.26
N LEU A 149 -33.31 -11.87 2.79
CA LEU A 149 -33.39 -10.51 3.28
C LEU A 149 -32.56 -9.49 2.50
N VAL A 150 -31.55 -9.92 1.73
CA VAL A 150 -30.65 -9.02 1.01
C VAL A 150 -30.36 -9.52 -0.39
N THR A 151 -30.88 -8.85 -1.40
CA THR A 151 -30.44 -9.00 -2.79
C THR A 151 -29.42 -7.88 -3.06
N VAL A 152 -28.28 -8.23 -3.66
CA VAL A 152 -27.37 -7.21 -4.21
C VAL A 152 -28.01 -6.70 -5.50
N ASP A 153 -28.62 -5.54 -5.45
CA ASP A 153 -29.32 -4.95 -6.57
C ASP A 153 -28.34 -4.53 -7.67
N GLN A 154 -28.57 -4.99 -8.90
CA GLN A 154 -27.81 -4.53 -10.06
C GLN A 154 -28.04 -3.04 -10.31
N GLY A 155 -27.00 -2.32 -10.72
CA GLY A 155 -27.08 -0.88 -10.98
C GLY A 155 -27.17 0.00 -9.75
N ALA A 156 -27.10 -0.55 -8.55
CA ALA A 156 -27.23 0.22 -7.29
C ALA A 156 -25.94 0.98 -6.89
N GLY A 157 -24.83 0.78 -7.63
CA GLY A 157 -23.54 1.44 -7.34
C GLY A 157 -23.52 2.95 -7.60
N PRO A 158 -22.45 3.64 -7.20
CA PRO A 158 -21.31 3.06 -6.46
C PRO A 158 -21.64 2.85 -4.97
N LEU A 159 -21.35 1.68 -4.45
CA LEU A 159 -21.42 1.37 -3.02
C LEU A 159 -19.99 1.31 -2.44
N PHE A 160 -19.83 1.82 -1.22
CA PHE A 160 -18.55 1.86 -0.52
C PHE A 160 -18.68 1.15 0.83
N CYS A 161 -17.80 0.21 1.13
CA CYS A 161 -17.73 -0.39 2.46
C CYS A 161 -16.28 -0.41 2.98
N SER A 162 -16.13 -0.52 4.30
CA SER A 162 -14.85 -0.50 4.99
C SER A 162 -14.62 -1.80 5.73
N LEU A 163 -13.44 -2.41 5.53
CA LEU A 163 -13.02 -3.65 6.17
C LEU A 163 -11.66 -3.48 6.87
N ALA A 164 -11.39 -4.33 7.85
CA ALA A 164 -10.09 -4.36 8.53
C ALA A 164 -9.05 -5.24 7.81
N ASP A 165 -9.49 -6.20 6.99
CA ASP A 165 -8.66 -7.12 6.21
C ASP A 165 -9.33 -7.41 4.87
N LEU A 166 -8.59 -8.05 3.94
CA LEU A 166 -9.13 -8.48 2.65
C LEU A 166 -10.41 -9.31 2.83
N PRO A 167 -11.42 -9.13 1.96
CA PRO A 167 -12.63 -9.93 2.04
C PRO A 167 -12.33 -11.42 1.84
N ALA A 168 -13.19 -12.28 2.39
CA ALA A 168 -13.08 -13.72 2.24
C ALA A 168 -13.71 -14.21 0.92
N GLU A 169 -14.67 -13.47 0.40
CA GLU A 169 -15.43 -13.79 -0.81
C GLU A 169 -14.58 -13.49 -2.06
N SER A 170 -14.55 -14.44 -2.98
CA SER A 170 -13.90 -14.24 -4.28
C SER A 170 -14.67 -13.26 -5.15
N VAL A 171 -13.97 -12.37 -5.84
CA VAL A 171 -14.56 -11.26 -6.60
C VAL A 171 -14.16 -11.25 -8.07
N VAL A 172 -14.96 -10.55 -8.89
CA VAL A 172 -14.60 -10.15 -10.24
C VAL A 172 -14.31 -8.64 -10.23
N GLY A 173 -13.08 -8.25 -10.55
CA GLY A 173 -12.73 -6.84 -10.52
C GLY A 173 -11.23 -6.55 -10.33
N VAL A 174 -10.89 -5.58 -9.48
CA VAL A 174 -9.52 -5.10 -9.32
C VAL A 174 -9.15 -5.01 -7.83
N VAL A 175 -7.98 -5.53 -7.47
CA VAL A 175 -7.36 -5.29 -6.16
C VAL A 175 -6.27 -4.24 -6.35
N ILE A 176 -6.28 -3.18 -5.54
CA ILE A 176 -5.35 -2.05 -5.63
C ILE A 176 -4.57 -1.93 -4.32
N ALA A 177 -3.26 -1.72 -4.43
CA ALA A 177 -2.42 -1.31 -3.32
C ALA A 177 -1.53 -0.15 -3.77
N ASN A 178 -1.66 0.99 -3.13
CA ASN A 178 -0.80 2.14 -3.36
C ASN A 178 0.03 2.40 -2.12
N GLU A 179 1.35 2.24 -2.23
CA GLU A 179 2.29 2.41 -1.11
C GLU A 179 1.84 1.59 0.11
N LEU A 180 1.70 0.28 -0.09
CA LEU A 180 1.39 -0.68 0.96
C LEU A 180 2.55 -1.63 1.22
N LEU A 181 3.18 -2.15 0.14
CA LEU A 181 4.14 -3.25 0.29
C LEU A 181 5.41 -2.78 0.97
N ASP A 182 5.77 -1.53 0.83
CA ASP A 182 6.89 -0.88 1.49
C ASP A 182 6.75 -0.80 3.02
N ASN A 183 5.51 -0.76 3.55
CA ASN A 183 5.21 -0.76 4.98
C ASN A 183 4.96 -2.16 5.56
N LEU A 184 4.94 -3.21 4.72
CA LEU A 184 4.82 -4.57 5.25
C LEU A 184 6.13 -5.02 5.90
N PRO A 185 6.07 -5.62 7.09
CA PRO A 185 7.25 -5.99 7.85
C PRO A 185 8.21 -6.93 7.10
N VAL A 186 9.49 -6.62 7.17
CA VAL A 186 10.55 -7.34 6.44
C VAL A 186 11.56 -7.95 7.39
N ARG A 187 12.11 -9.10 7.02
CA ARG A 187 13.34 -9.63 7.60
C ARG A 187 14.52 -9.01 6.87
N ILE A 188 15.63 -8.81 7.56
CA ILE A 188 16.86 -8.27 6.95
C ILE A 188 17.94 -9.31 7.07
N LEU A 189 18.60 -9.59 5.94
CA LEU A 189 19.70 -10.55 5.87
C LEU A 189 20.99 -9.83 5.51
N GLU A 190 22.12 -10.28 6.07
CA GLU A 190 23.46 -9.80 5.77
C GLU A 190 24.36 -10.96 5.35
N ARG A 191 25.12 -10.79 4.27
CA ARG A 191 26.07 -11.80 3.79
C ARG A 191 27.27 -11.89 4.71
N GLY A 192 27.39 -12.99 5.46
CA GLY A 192 28.54 -13.33 6.30
C GLY A 192 29.56 -14.23 5.60
N HIS A 193 30.69 -14.51 6.26
CA HIS A 193 31.73 -15.38 5.74
C HIS A 193 31.30 -16.84 5.55
N ALA A 194 30.46 -17.36 6.44
CA ALA A 194 30.04 -18.76 6.47
C ALA A 194 28.63 -19.01 5.91
N GLY A 195 27.92 -17.97 5.51
CA GLY A 195 26.52 -18.01 5.05
C GLY A 195 25.83 -16.70 5.36
N TRP A 196 24.53 -16.65 5.17
CA TRP A 196 23.73 -15.48 5.50
C TRP A 196 23.46 -15.37 7.01
N LEU A 197 23.46 -14.17 7.50
CA LEU A 197 23.08 -13.81 8.86
C LEU A 197 21.74 -13.09 8.83
N GLU A 198 20.91 -13.31 9.83
CA GLU A 198 19.64 -12.58 10.01
C GLU A 198 19.84 -11.46 11.04
N LEU A 199 19.43 -10.26 10.69
CA LEU A 199 19.38 -9.12 11.60
C LEU A 199 18.22 -9.28 12.56
N ARG A 200 18.53 -9.20 13.85
CA ARG A 200 17.58 -9.21 14.95
C ARG A 200 17.71 -7.95 15.78
N VAL A 201 16.70 -7.67 16.58
CA VAL A 201 16.69 -6.56 17.52
C VAL A 201 16.86 -7.09 18.92
N THR A 202 17.80 -6.54 19.65
CA THR A 202 18.12 -6.86 21.06
C THR A 202 18.25 -5.57 21.88
N VAL A 203 18.56 -5.70 23.15
CA VAL A 203 18.89 -4.57 24.05
C VAL A 203 20.35 -4.68 24.44
N GLN A 204 21.11 -3.61 24.21
CA GLN A 204 22.48 -3.46 24.64
C GLN A 204 22.62 -2.11 25.36
N ASP A 205 23.20 -2.10 26.55
CA ASP A 205 23.39 -0.88 27.37
C ASP A 205 22.10 -0.07 27.62
N GLY A 206 20.94 -0.78 27.63
CA GLY A 206 19.62 -0.16 27.85
C GLY A 206 18.94 0.40 26.59
N GLU A 207 19.57 0.30 25.42
CA GLU A 207 19.05 0.76 24.14
C GLU A 207 18.79 -0.41 23.18
N LEU A 208 17.83 -0.23 22.25
CA LEU A 208 17.61 -1.19 21.16
C LEU A 208 18.80 -1.19 20.21
N SER A 209 19.29 -2.38 19.85
CA SER A 209 20.48 -2.57 19.05
C SER A 209 20.31 -3.72 18.05
N GLU A 210 21.06 -3.67 16.94
CA GLU A 210 21.11 -4.74 15.96
C GLU A 210 21.97 -5.92 16.48
N LEU A 211 21.50 -7.15 16.23
CA LEU A 211 22.20 -8.38 16.50
C LEU A 211 22.16 -9.28 15.26
N LEU A 212 23.31 -9.64 14.72
CA LEU A 212 23.40 -10.58 13.61
C LEU A 212 23.53 -12.00 14.16
N VAL A 213 22.64 -12.89 13.72
CA VAL A 213 22.68 -14.32 14.05
C VAL A 213 22.69 -15.17 12.79
N PRO A 214 23.24 -16.38 12.77
CA PRO A 214 23.15 -17.26 11.61
C PRO A 214 21.71 -17.45 11.16
N ALA A 215 21.42 -17.22 9.86
CA ALA A 215 20.12 -17.50 9.30
C ALA A 215 19.81 -19.01 9.37
N ASP A 216 18.53 -19.36 9.49
CA ASP A 216 18.14 -20.76 9.40
C ASP A 216 18.44 -21.33 8.01
N PRO A 217 18.62 -22.68 7.87
CA PRO A 217 19.04 -23.28 6.60
C PRO A 217 18.10 -23.02 5.43
N GLY A 218 16.81 -22.82 5.67
CA GLY A 218 15.83 -22.50 4.62
C GLY A 218 16.00 -21.07 4.11
N THR A 219 16.15 -20.14 5.04
CA THR A 219 16.40 -18.71 4.76
C THR A 219 17.77 -18.52 4.07
N ASP A 220 18.83 -19.18 4.55
CA ASP A 220 20.16 -19.13 3.91
C ASP A 220 20.11 -19.63 2.46
N ARG A 221 19.39 -20.72 2.21
CA ARG A 221 19.20 -21.26 0.85
C ARG A 221 18.48 -20.27 -0.05
N LEU A 222 17.34 -19.72 0.42
CA LEU A 222 16.55 -18.74 -0.35
C LEU A 222 17.38 -17.51 -0.69
N ALA A 223 18.13 -16.97 0.27
CA ALA A 223 19.00 -15.82 0.04
C ALA A 223 20.14 -16.11 -0.96
N ASN A 224 20.71 -17.33 -0.93
CA ASN A 224 21.69 -17.77 -1.93
C ASN A 224 21.05 -17.95 -3.33
N GLU A 225 19.77 -18.32 -3.42
CA GLU A 225 19.06 -18.38 -4.71
C GLU A 225 18.75 -16.98 -5.26
N LEU A 226 18.41 -16.02 -4.40
CA LEU A 226 18.18 -14.62 -4.78
C LEU A 226 19.50 -13.95 -5.20
N LEU A 227 20.56 -14.16 -4.44
CA LEU A 227 21.88 -13.54 -4.64
C LEU A 227 23.02 -14.54 -4.51
N PRO A 228 23.28 -15.36 -5.53
CA PRO A 228 24.33 -16.39 -5.49
C PRO A 228 25.74 -15.80 -5.36
N HIS A 229 25.94 -14.55 -5.73
CA HIS A 229 27.24 -13.86 -5.75
C HIS A 229 27.29 -12.64 -4.84
N ALA A 230 26.48 -12.62 -3.76
CA ALA A 230 26.45 -11.52 -2.81
C ALA A 230 27.82 -11.25 -2.20
N LEU A 231 28.22 -9.99 -2.17
CA LEU A 231 29.46 -9.55 -1.52
C LEU A 231 29.33 -9.65 0.01
N LEU A 232 30.46 -9.86 0.68
CA LEU A 232 30.49 -9.87 2.14
C LEU A 232 29.96 -8.53 2.70
N GLY A 233 29.04 -8.60 3.67
CA GLY A 233 28.39 -7.44 4.26
C GLY A 233 27.23 -6.86 3.44
N ALA A 234 26.93 -7.40 2.24
CA ALA A 234 25.75 -7.02 1.49
C ALA A 234 24.48 -7.34 2.28
N ARG A 235 23.57 -6.37 2.38
CA ARG A 235 22.28 -6.52 3.06
C ARG A 235 21.14 -6.53 2.06
N ILE A 236 20.13 -7.38 2.29
CA ILE A 236 18.87 -7.42 1.54
C ILE A 236 17.68 -7.55 2.48
N PRO A 237 16.52 -6.99 2.12
CA PRO A 237 15.26 -7.34 2.75
C PRO A 237 14.78 -8.71 2.24
N LEU A 238 14.17 -9.49 3.12
CA LEU A 238 13.38 -10.66 2.74
C LEU A 238 11.91 -10.36 3.03
N GLN A 239 11.12 -10.18 1.97
CA GLN A 239 9.77 -9.59 2.00
C GLN A 239 8.68 -10.66 1.95
N THR A 240 8.69 -11.60 2.89
CA THR A 240 7.71 -12.69 2.94
C THR A 240 6.29 -12.19 3.11
N GLN A 241 6.06 -11.13 3.89
CA GLN A 241 4.71 -10.58 4.08
C GLN A 241 4.17 -9.91 2.82
N ALA A 242 5.00 -9.23 2.03
CA ALA A 242 4.59 -8.68 0.73
C ALA A 242 4.23 -9.80 -0.25
N ALA A 243 5.02 -10.88 -0.28
CA ALA A 243 4.75 -12.06 -1.08
C ALA A 243 3.44 -12.75 -0.66
N ASP A 244 3.20 -12.93 0.63
CA ASP A 244 1.96 -13.51 1.18
C ASP A 244 0.75 -12.62 0.89
N TRP A 245 0.90 -11.30 1.01
CA TRP A 245 -0.18 -10.37 0.66
C TRP A 245 -0.53 -10.46 -0.83
N LEU A 246 0.47 -10.46 -1.72
CA LEU A 246 0.24 -10.60 -3.16
C LEU A 246 -0.46 -11.91 -3.50
N TYR A 247 -0.04 -13.03 -2.89
CA TYR A 247 -0.70 -14.32 -3.06
C TYR A 247 -2.18 -14.27 -2.63
N ARG A 248 -2.49 -13.66 -1.49
CA ARG A 248 -3.87 -13.47 -1.02
C ARG A 248 -4.68 -12.58 -1.97
N ALA A 249 -4.10 -11.47 -2.44
CA ALA A 249 -4.75 -10.56 -3.38
C ALA A 249 -5.10 -11.24 -4.71
N LEU A 250 -4.18 -12.03 -5.27
CA LEU A 250 -4.41 -12.82 -6.48
C LEU A 250 -5.46 -13.93 -6.25
N SER A 251 -5.40 -14.59 -5.09
CA SER A 251 -6.36 -15.66 -4.74
C SER A 251 -7.79 -15.15 -4.51
N LEU A 252 -7.94 -13.86 -4.20
CA LEU A 252 -9.23 -13.21 -4.05
C LEU A 252 -9.96 -13.06 -5.40
N LEU A 253 -9.23 -12.98 -6.51
CA LEU A 253 -9.82 -12.73 -7.82
C LEU A 253 -10.26 -14.02 -8.51
N GLN A 254 -11.53 -14.08 -8.92
CA GLN A 254 -12.00 -15.04 -9.91
C GLN A 254 -11.55 -14.64 -11.32
N LYS A 255 -11.66 -13.34 -11.63
CA LYS A 255 -11.20 -12.68 -12.85
C LYS A 255 -10.88 -11.22 -12.54
N GLY A 256 -9.87 -10.68 -13.19
CA GLY A 256 -9.52 -9.28 -13.06
C GLY A 256 -8.02 -9.02 -12.92
N SER A 257 -7.64 -8.00 -12.18
CA SER A 257 -6.24 -7.66 -12.00
C SER A 257 -5.89 -7.20 -10.59
N VAL A 258 -4.63 -7.42 -10.20
CA VAL A 258 -4.00 -6.80 -9.04
C VAL A 258 -3.12 -5.67 -9.54
N LEU A 259 -3.31 -4.46 -9.03
CA LEU A 259 -2.54 -3.25 -9.32
C LEU A 259 -1.81 -2.79 -8.07
N VAL A 260 -0.49 -2.77 -8.11
CA VAL A 260 0.35 -2.26 -7.01
C VAL A 260 1.15 -1.07 -7.52
N VAL A 261 1.17 0.02 -6.76
CA VAL A 261 2.02 1.19 -7.00
C VAL A 261 2.95 1.34 -5.81
N ASP A 262 4.25 1.18 -6.05
CA ASP A 262 5.24 1.24 -4.98
C ASP A 262 6.63 1.54 -5.55
N TYR A 263 7.59 1.92 -4.71
CA TYR A 263 8.98 2.09 -5.15
C TYR A 263 9.74 0.78 -5.00
N CYS A 264 10.30 0.31 -6.11
CA CYS A 264 10.83 -1.03 -6.23
C CYS A 264 12.26 -1.05 -6.79
N ALA A 265 13.02 -2.08 -6.38
CA ALA A 265 14.24 -2.50 -7.04
C ALA A 265 14.34 -4.03 -7.00
N ASP A 266 15.29 -4.63 -7.72
CA ASP A 266 15.59 -6.04 -7.52
C ASP A 266 16.52 -6.27 -6.30
N SER A 267 16.56 -7.50 -5.79
CA SER A 267 17.41 -7.84 -4.64
C SER A 267 18.89 -7.57 -4.91
N ALA A 268 19.35 -7.65 -6.17
CA ALA A 268 20.71 -7.34 -6.55
C ALA A 268 21.02 -5.85 -6.38
N GLY A 269 20.19 -4.97 -6.94
CA GLY A 269 20.32 -3.53 -6.79
C GLY A 269 20.19 -3.07 -5.33
N LEU A 270 19.33 -3.70 -4.53
CA LEU A 270 19.23 -3.44 -3.09
C LEU A 270 20.54 -3.80 -2.37
N SER A 271 21.16 -4.92 -2.71
CA SER A 271 22.38 -5.41 -2.08
C SER A 271 23.63 -4.55 -2.34
N GLU A 272 23.63 -3.78 -3.42
CA GLU A 272 24.72 -2.87 -3.80
C GLU A 272 24.68 -1.53 -3.07
N ARG A 273 23.56 -1.23 -2.42
CA ARG A 273 23.33 0.03 -1.70
C ARG A 273 23.40 -0.17 -0.17
N SER A 274 23.68 0.89 0.54
CA SER A 274 23.53 0.89 2.01
C SER A 274 22.09 0.59 2.39
N SER A 275 21.87 -0.23 3.43
CA SER A 275 20.51 -0.49 3.95
C SER A 275 19.76 0.79 4.31
N ALA A 276 20.43 1.85 4.71
CA ALA A 276 19.81 3.15 4.98
C ALA A 276 19.25 3.84 3.73
N GLU A 277 19.54 3.38 2.50
CA GLU A 277 18.98 3.95 1.27
C GLU A 277 17.66 3.29 0.87
N TRP A 278 17.43 2.01 1.22
CA TRP A 278 16.22 1.28 0.90
C TRP A 278 15.34 0.95 2.13
N LEU A 279 15.88 1.00 3.35
CA LEU A 279 15.12 0.96 4.60
C LEU A 279 15.11 2.38 5.17
N ARG A 280 13.97 3.03 5.10
CA ARG A 280 13.84 4.45 5.40
C ARG A 280 12.86 4.66 6.56
N THR A 281 12.96 5.82 7.18
CA THR A 281 11.98 6.28 8.17
C THR A 281 11.54 7.68 7.83
N TYR A 282 10.28 8.00 8.16
CA TYR A 282 9.71 9.32 7.92
C TYR A 282 8.95 9.81 9.14
N GLN A 283 9.06 11.13 9.40
CA GLN A 283 8.32 11.82 10.44
C GLN A 283 8.12 13.28 10.03
N ALA A 284 6.90 13.77 10.06
CA ALA A 284 6.56 15.18 9.73
C ALA A 284 7.18 15.65 8.40
N HIS A 285 7.01 14.88 7.32
CA HIS A 285 7.54 15.12 5.95
C HIS A 285 9.08 15.21 5.86
N LYS A 286 9.78 14.66 6.83
CA LYS A 286 11.25 14.61 6.83
C LYS A 286 11.73 13.18 6.99
N ARG A 287 12.91 12.92 6.47
CA ARG A 287 13.60 11.69 6.76
C ARG A 287 13.84 11.58 8.27
N GLY A 288 13.42 10.47 8.84
CA GLY A 288 13.56 10.18 10.27
C GLY A 288 14.97 9.70 10.65
N GLN A 289 15.05 9.08 11.80
CA GLN A 289 16.28 8.52 12.36
C GLN A 289 16.37 7.02 12.07
N HIS A 290 17.38 6.34 12.62
CA HIS A 290 17.51 4.88 12.53
C HIS A 290 16.20 4.19 12.97
N PRO A 291 15.74 3.10 12.29
CA PRO A 291 14.46 2.46 12.60
C PRO A 291 14.27 2.08 14.08
N LEU A 292 15.36 1.70 14.77
CA LEU A 292 15.32 1.34 16.19
C LEU A 292 15.20 2.55 17.13
N HIS A 293 15.34 3.76 16.62
CA HIS A 293 15.21 4.97 17.44
C HIS A 293 13.73 5.32 17.62
N ALA A 294 13.30 5.52 18.87
CA ALA A 294 11.96 5.93 19.25
C ALA A 294 10.83 5.13 18.50
N PRO A 295 10.72 3.81 18.69
CA PRO A 295 9.70 2.98 18.04
C PRO A 295 8.30 3.55 18.18
N GLY A 296 7.51 3.51 17.11
CA GLY A 296 6.15 4.04 17.07
C GLY A 296 6.05 5.54 16.79
N SER A 297 7.15 6.28 16.76
CA SER A 297 7.16 7.74 16.53
C SER A 297 7.41 8.12 15.08
N GLN A 298 7.81 7.20 14.24
CA GLN A 298 8.16 7.39 12.83
C GLN A 298 7.66 6.24 11.99
N ASP A 299 7.34 6.52 10.73
CA ASP A 299 7.08 5.50 9.73
C ASP A 299 8.37 4.75 9.41
N ILE A 300 8.26 3.47 9.07
CA ILE A 300 9.36 2.62 8.62
C ILE A 300 8.97 2.01 7.29
N THR A 301 9.70 2.34 6.24
CA THR A 301 9.43 1.85 4.88
C THR A 301 10.63 1.10 4.33
N CYS A 302 10.35 0.08 3.53
CA CYS A 302 11.37 -0.73 2.86
C CYS A 302 11.06 -0.81 1.37
N GLU A 303 12.01 -0.42 0.53
CA GLU A 303 11.88 -0.53 -0.92
C GLU A 303 11.56 -1.97 -1.34
N VAL A 304 10.59 -2.14 -2.25
CA VAL A 304 10.02 -3.43 -2.59
C VAL A 304 10.95 -4.24 -3.50
N ALA A 305 11.24 -5.48 -3.12
CA ALA A 305 12.08 -6.39 -3.90
C ALA A 305 11.28 -7.07 -5.02
N LEU A 306 11.32 -6.51 -6.22
CA LEU A 306 10.53 -6.91 -7.38
C LEU A 306 10.72 -8.38 -7.77
N ASP A 307 11.94 -8.86 -7.77
CA ASP A 307 12.29 -10.26 -8.10
C ASP A 307 11.68 -11.27 -7.10
N GLN A 308 11.49 -10.88 -5.83
CA GLN A 308 10.83 -11.72 -4.84
C GLN A 308 9.32 -11.83 -5.11
N LEU A 309 8.66 -10.76 -5.56
CA LEU A 309 7.25 -10.80 -5.98
C LEU A 309 7.07 -11.63 -7.25
N GLN A 310 7.97 -11.50 -8.23
CA GLN A 310 7.95 -12.29 -9.47
C GLN A 310 8.09 -13.79 -9.23
N ARG A 311 8.82 -14.20 -8.19
CA ARG A 311 8.93 -15.62 -7.80
C ARG A 311 7.60 -16.20 -7.32
N VAL A 312 6.77 -15.38 -6.65
CA VAL A 312 5.47 -15.80 -6.13
C VAL A 312 4.40 -15.76 -7.21
N ALA A 313 4.43 -14.73 -8.03
CA ALA A 313 3.45 -14.49 -9.08
C ALA A 313 4.15 -14.17 -10.41
N PRO A 314 4.48 -15.19 -11.24
CA PRO A 314 4.99 -14.96 -12.58
C PRO A 314 3.90 -14.30 -13.46
N GLY A 315 4.35 -13.57 -14.50
CA GLY A 315 3.44 -12.86 -15.42
C GLY A 315 3.22 -11.40 -15.04
N LEU A 316 4.06 -10.86 -14.15
CA LEU A 316 4.10 -9.44 -13.84
C LEU A 316 4.32 -8.59 -15.08
N GLN A 317 3.48 -7.56 -15.25
CA GLN A 317 3.72 -6.41 -16.11
C GLN A 317 4.12 -5.23 -15.23
N SER A 318 5.15 -4.50 -15.61
CA SER A 318 5.63 -3.32 -14.86
C SER A 318 5.92 -2.16 -15.77
N SER A 319 5.68 -0.95 -15.27
CA SER A 319 6.03 0.32 -15.89
C SER A 319 6.31 1.36 -14.82
N THR A 320 6.90 2.49 -15.18
CA THR A 320 6.95 3.63 -14.25
C THR A 320 5.54 4.20 -14.04
N GLN A 321 5.31 4.87 -12.91
CA GLN A 321 4.06 5.57 -12.67
C GLN A 321 3.81 6.64 -13.75
N ALA A 322 4.83 7.36 -14.18
CA ALA A 322 4.71 8.35 -15.24
C ALA A 322 4.23 7.72 -16.55
N ASP A 323 4.79 6.58 -16.96
CA ASP A 323 4.37 5.88 -18.19
C ASP A 323 2.95 5.33 -18.05
N TRP A 324 2.61 4.73 -16.89
CA TRP A 324 1.28 4.21 -16.64
C TRP A 324 0.22 5.32 -16.65
N LEU A 325 0.48 6.44 -15.99
CA LEU A 325 -0.43 7.58 -15.98
C LEU A 325 -0.63 8.15 -17.39
N SER A 326 0.45 8.23 -18.21
CA SER A 326 0.37 8.67 -19.59
C SER A 326 -0.45 7.69 -20.44
N GLN A 327 -0.25 6.39 -20.27
CA GLN A 327 -1.05 5.35 -20.93
C GLN A 327 -2.54 5.50 -20.65
N TRP A 328 -2.89 5.81 -19.38
CA TRP A 328 -4.29 5.93 -18.93
C TRP A 328 -4.84 7.36 -19.00
N GLY A 329 -4.17 8.23 -19.74
CA GLY A 329 -4.75 9.49 -20.25
C GLY A 329 -4.58 10.71 -19.34
N ILE A 330 -3.57 10.75 -18.47
CA ILE A 330 -3.26 11.94 -17.66
C ILE A 330 -3.10 13.20 -18.55
N ASP A 331 -2.43 13.08 -19.71
CA ASP A 331 -2.19 14.19 -20.63
C ASP A 331 -3.50 14.81 -21.13
N ARG A 332 -4.48 13.97 -21.48
CA ARG A 332 -5.83 14.40 -21.88
C ARG A 332 -6.55 15.13 -20.76
N LEU A 333 -6.48 14.59 -19.54
CA LEU A 333 -7.11 15.19 -18.36
C LEU A 333 -6.50 16.55 -18.01
N VAL A 334 -5.18 16.69 -18.16
CA VAL A 334 -4.44 17.95 -17.97
C VAL A 334 -4.82 18.97 -19.03
N GLU A 335 -4.92 18.56 -20.30
CA GLU A 335 -5.31 19.47 -21.37
C GLU A 335 -6.74 20.01 -21.19
N VAL A 336 -7.68 19.12 -20.81
CA VAL A 336 -9.03 19.55 -20.41
C VAL A 336 -8.97 20.53 -19.23
N GLY A 337 -8.09 20.29 -18.27
CA GLY A 337 -7.89 21.21 -17.14
C GLY A 337 -7.36 22.58 -17.57
N ARG A 338 -6.43 22.62 -18.51
CA ARG A 338 -5.91 23.88 -19.09
C ARG A 338 -7.00 24.67 -19.81
N GLN A 339 -7.84 23.99 -20.58
CA GLN A 339 -8.96 24.62 -21.27
C GLN A 339 -9.96 25.21 -20.28
N ILE A 340 -10.40 24.45 -19.28
CA ILE A 340 -11.32 24.93 -18.23
C ILE A 340 -10.73 26.15 -17.52
N TRP A 341 -9.43 26.12 -17.21
CA TRP A 341 -8.76 27.28 -16.61
C TRP A 341 -8.75 28.48 -17.55
N SER A 342 -8.42 28.30 -18.83
CA SER A 342 -8.35 29.42 -19.79
C SER A 342 -9.71 30.10 -20.00
N GLU A 343 -10.80 29.35 -19.98
CA GLU A 343 -12.16 29.85 -20.15
C GLU A 343 -12.70 30.54 -18.90
N GLY A 344 -12.39 30.02 -17.69
CA GLY A 344 -12.95 30.50 -16.44
C GLY A 344 -12.01 31.35 -15.57
N ALA A 345 -10.76 31.58 -15.98
CA ALA A 345 -9.75 32.28 -15.17
C ALA A 345 -10.14 33.71 -14.80
N SER A 346 -10.81 34.43 -15.70
CA SER A 346 -11.26 35.81 -15.48
C SER A 346 -12.38 35.92 -14.46
N GLU A 347 -13.16 34.86 -14.27
CA GLU A 347 -14.28 34.80 -13.33
C GLU A 347 -13.89 34.25 -11.97
N GLY A 348 -12.71 33.63 -11.86
CA GLY A 348 -12.20 33.01 -10.63
C GLY A 348 -13.08 31.86 -10.13
N SER A 349 -13.75 31.13 -11.04
CA SER A 349 -14.64 30.04 -10.67
C SER A 349 -13.87 28.88 -10.00
N LEU A 350 -14.55 28.14 -9.08
CA LEU A 350 -13.96 26.94 -8.46
C LEU A 350 -13.57 25.88 -9.50
N GLU A 351 -14.32 25.80 -10.60
CA GLU A 351 -14.04 24.88 -11.68
C GLU A 351 -12.73 25.24 -12.39
N ALA A 352 -12.51 26.53 -12.67
CA ALA A 352 -11.23 27.00 -13.23
C ALA A 352 -10.05 26.71 -12.30
N VAL A 353 -10.20 26.96 -10.99
CA VAL A 353 -9.17 26.64 -10.00
C VAL A 353 -8.85 25.13 -10.00
N ARG A 354 -9.87 24.26 -10.04
CA ARG A 354 -9.69 22.80 -10.17
C ARG A 354 -8.99 22.41 -11.48
N GLY A 355 -9.33 23.07 -12.59
CA GLY A 355 -8.66 22.87 -13.87
C GLY A 355 -7.17 23.19 -13.80
N ARG A 356 -6.80 24.31 -13.19
CA ARG A 356 -5.41 24.70 -12.94
C ARG A 356 -4.67 23.70 -12.04
N SER A 357 -5.35 23.20 -11.01
CA SER A 357 -4.75 22.24 -10.06
C SER A 357 -4.22 20.98 -10.77
N ARG A 358 -4.94 20.48 -11.79
CA ARG A 358 -4.51 19.29 -12.57
C ARG A 358 -3.12 19.45 -13.17
N VAL A 359 -2.74 20.66 -13.61
CA VAL A 359 -1.40 20.91 -14.18
C VAL A 359 -0.33 20.73 -13.10
N ILE A 360 -0.56 21.30 -11.91
CA ILE A 360 0.38 21.22 -10.76
C ILE A 360 0.46 19.79 -10.23
N GLU A 361 -0.68 19.11 -10.16
CA GLU A 361 -0.75 17.70 -9.74
C GLU A 361 0.02 16.80 -10.70
N ALA A 362 -0.11 17.02 -12.02
CA ALA A 362 0.62 16.25 -13.03
C ALA A 362 2.14 16.45 -12.91
N GLU A 363 2.62 17.67 -12.64
CA GLU A 363 4.05 17.92 -12.42
C GLU A 363 4.61 17.05 -11.29
N ALA A 364 3.90 16.90 -10.19
CA ALA A 364 4.34 16.05 -9.08
C ALA A 364 4.20 14.55 -9.37
N LEU A 365 3.10 14.14 -10.04
CA LEU A 365 2.82 12.73 -10.33
C LEU A 365 3.72 12.15 -11.41
N LEU A 366 4.22 12.99 -12.32
CA LEU A 366 5.09 12.59 -13.43
C LEU A 366 6.58 12.87 -13.17
N ASP A 367 6.92 13.46 -12.02
CA ASP A 367 8.32 13.80 -11.70
C ASP A 367 9.21 12.55 -11.66
N PRO A 368 10.17 12.38 -12.57
CA PRO A 368 11.05 11.22 -12.61
C PRO A 368 12.05 11.16 -11.45
N ALA A 369 12.16 12.23 -10.66
CA ALA A 369 12.96 12.24 -9.41
C ALA A 369 12.10 12.04 -8.16
N GLY A 370 10.81 11.79 -8.32
CA GLY A 370 9.82 11.64 -7.27
C GLY A 370 8.80 10.54 -7.58
N LEU A 371 7.51 10.89 -7.48
CA LEU A 371 6.41 9.92 -7.63
C LEU A 371 6.37 9.26 -9.03
N GLY A 372 6.82 9.96 -10.08
CA GLY A 372 6.80 9.44 -11.45
C GLY A 372 7.71 8.22 -11.67
N ASP A 373 8.74 8.02 -10.82
CA ASP A 373 9.65 6.87 -10.88
C ASP A 373 9.12 5.62 -10.14
N PHE A 374 8.05 5.76 -9.36
CA PHE A 374 7.41 4.61 -8.71
C PHE A 374 7.05 3.55 -9.76
N GLN A 375 7.08 2.29 -9.36
CA GLN A 375 6.71 1.18 -10.24
C GLN A 375 5.23 0.86 -10.09
N VAL A 376 4.56 0.77 -11.21
CA VAL A 376 3.22 0.21 -11.30
C VAL A 376 3.33 -1.24 -11.75
N LEU A 377 2.89 -2.13 -10.89
CA LEU A 377 2.95 -3.58 -11.05
C LEU A 377 1.55 -4.10 -11.29
N GLU A 378 1.35 -4.85 -12.37
CA GLU A 378 0.04 -5.40 -12.73
C GLU A 378 0.11 -6.90 -13.02
N TRP A 379 -0.84 -7.65 -12.43
CA TRP A 379 -1.08 -9.08 -12.69
C TRP A 379 -2.51 -9.27 -13.14
N HIS A 380 -2.72 -10.11 -14.15
CA HIS A 380 -4.02 -10.43 -14.71
C HIS A 380 -4.43 -11.87 -14.37
N ILE A 381 -5.71 -12.05 -14.00
CA ILE A 381 -6.34 -13.34 -13.66
C ILE A 381 -7.56 -13.55 -14.54
N GLY A 382 -7.60 -14.68 -15.26
CA GLY A 382 -8.75 -15.13 -16.03
C GLY A 382 -8.65 -15.00 -17.52
#